data_a566e90591a2ca984c204807ce12864a
#
_entry.id   a566e90591a2ca984c204807ce12864a
#
_cell.length_a   1.000
_cell.length_b   1.000
_cell.length_c   1.000
_cell.angle_alpha   90.00
_cell.angle_beta   90.00
_cell.angle_gamma   90.00
#
_symmetry.space_group_name_H-M   'P 1'
#
loop_
_entity.id
_entity.type
_entity.pdbx_description
1 polymer ?
#
loop_
_entity_poly.entity_id
_entity_poly.type
_entity_poly.pdbx_seq_one_letter_code
_entity_poly.pdbx_strand_id
1 'polypeptide(L)'
;MAKIKNILFIMADQLRWDYLSCYGHQYLKTPNIDKLASKGVLFESAFVQSPVCGPSRASTYTGRTVFSHGSTSNQVPLPIGELMIGDYLSKDGMRVGVVGKTHMKPDEDGMARLGITKDTEIGLIVSEPGFEPYVRDDGLHPANQKQNNKNLSYNQWLNKLGYEGENPWNSWANSAEGENGEILSGW
;
A
#
# COMPACT_ATOMS: atom_id res chain seq x y z
N MET A 1 24.77 17.20 13.62
CA MET A 1 23.96 16.66 12.51
C MET A 1 22.52 17.12 12.68
N ALA A 2 21.85 17.55 11.61
CA ALA A 2 20.42 17.89 11.71
C ALA A 2 19.63 16.62 12.03
N LYS A 3 18.78 16.66 13.07
CA LYS A 3 17.91 15.53 13.42
C LYS A 3 16.83 15.39 12.34
N ILE A 4 16.69 14.21 11.73
CA ILE A 4 15.60 13.90 10.80
C ILE A 4 14.28 14.06 11.56
N LYS A 5 13.38 14.88 11.05
CA LYS A 5 12.09 15.17 11.69
C LYS A 5 10.93 14.40 11.04
N ASN A 6 11.00 14.22 9.72
CA ASN A 6 9.95 13.57 8.95
C ASN A 6 10.56 12.64 7.90
N ILE A 7 9.89 11.55 7.64
CA ILE A 7 10.22 10.59 6.59
C ILE A 7 8.98 10.41 5.72
N LEU A 8 9.12 10.60 4.41
CA LEU A 8 8.09 10.24 3.44
C LEU A 8 8.58 9.00 2.68
N PHE A 9 7.87 7.89 2.87
CA PHE A 9 8.13 6.65 2.16
C PHE A 9 7.06 6.45 1.08
N ILE A 10 7.47 6.47 -0.19
CA ILE A 10 6.57 6.28 -1.34
C ILE A 10 6.84 4.92 -1.94
N MET A 11 5.80 4.07 -1.98
CA MET A 11 5.85 2.75 -2.59
C MET A 11 4.89 2.69 -3.78
N ALA A 12 5.41 2.47 -4.96
CA ALA A 12 4.60 2.24 -6.16
C ALA A 12 4.33 0.75 -6.32
N ASP A 13 3.06 0.39 -6.54
CA ASP A 13 2.67 -0.99 -6.81
C ASP A 13 2.95 -1.34 -8.28
N GLN A 14 3.58 -2.48 -8.51
CA GLN A 14 3.85 -3.04 -9.84
C GLN A 14 4.62 -2.13 -10.82
N LEU A 15 5.26 -1.07 -10.32
CA LEU A 15 6.09 -0.20 -11.16
C LEU A 15 7.41 -0.89 -11.49
N ARG A 16 7.67 -1.05 -12.77
CA ARG A 16 8.96 -1.55 -13.28
C ARG A 16 9.96 -0.41 -13.35
N TRP A 17 11.20 -0.68 -12.95
CA TRP A 17 12.29 0.30 -12.97
C TRP A 17 12.61 0.81 -14.38
N ASP A 18 12.51 -0.07 -15.39
CA ASP A 18 12.81 0.23 -16.78
C ASP A 18 11.76 1.14 -17.48
N TYR A 19 10.64 1.45 -16.81
CA TYR A 19 9.68 2.47 -17.25
C TYR A 19 9.98 3.87 -16.71
N LEU A 20 11.07 4.04 -15.98
CA LEU A 20 11.49 5.34 -15.44
C LEU A 20 12.58 5.96 -16.30
N SER A 21 12.47 7.26 -16.62
CA SER A 21 13.47 7.95 -17.45
C SER A 21 14.83 8.09 -16.79
N CYS A 22 14.90 8.12 -15.45
CA CYS A 22 16.16 8.09 -14.71
C CYS A 22 16.93 6.77 -14.85
N TYR A 23 16.27 5.70 -15.30
CA TYR A 23 16.90 4.42 -15.67
C TYR A 23 17.04 4.23 -17.19
N GLY A 24 16.82 5.28 -17.98
CA GLY A 24 17.08 5.28 -19.42
C GLY A 24 15.88 4.96 -20.31
N HIS A 25 14.65 4.97 -19.79
CA HIS A 25 13.48 4.77 -20.64
C HIS A 25 13.41 5.85 -21.74
N GLN A 26 13.30 5.42 -23.01
CA GLN A 26 13.46 6.33 -24.15
C GLN A 26 12.25 7.25 -24.39
N TYR A 27 11.05 6.75 -24.18
CA TYR A 27 9.80 7.41 -24.55
C TYR A 27 9.07 8.03 -23.35
N LEU A 28 8.91 7.30 -22.26
CA LEU A 28 8.26 7.82 -21.05
C LEU A 28 9.18 8.80 -20.34
N LYS A 29 8.63 9.93 -19.95
CA LYS A 29 9.33 10.94 -19.19
C LYS A 29 8.74 11.03 -17.78
N THR A 30 9.60 10.85 -16.78
CA THR A 30 9.25 10.90 -15.37
C THR A 30 9.98 12.02 -14.64
N PRO A 31 9.76 13.30 -15.04
CA PRO A 31 10.63 14.42 -14.65
C PRO A 31 10.70 14.66 -13.14
N ASN A 32 9.63 14.36 -12.40
CA ASN A 32 9.62 14.51 -10.95
C ASN A 32 10.43 13.42 -10.25
N ILE A 33 10.37 12.18 -10.75
CA ILE A 33 11.21 11.08 -10.25
C ILE A 33 12.66 11.32 -10.62
N ASP A 34 12.93 11.76 -11.83
CA ASP A 34 14.29 12.11 -12.29
C ASP A 34 14.91 13.22 -11.43
N LYS A 35 14.11 14.25 -11.09
CA LYS A 35 14.54 15.32 -10.20
C LYS A 35 14.82 14.79 -8.78
N LEU A 36 14.06 13.84 -8.29
CA LEU A 36 14.32 13.20 -7.01
C LEU A 36 15.62 12.38 -7.07
N ALA A 37 15.78 11.56 -8.11
CA ALA A 37 16.99 10.75 -8.34
C ALA A 37 18.26 11.61 -8.43
N SER A 38 18.19 12.76 -9.12
CA SER A 38 19.33 13.69 -9.26
C SER A 38 19.77 14.37 -7.96
N LYS A 39 18.90 14.39 -6.93
CA LYS A 39 19.17 14.99 -5.62
C LYS A 39 19.46 13.98 -4.52
N GLY A 40 19.24 12.72 -4.79
CA GLY A 40 19.35 11.63 -3.83
C GLY A 40 20.33 10.55 -4.27
N VAL A 41 20.05 9.32 -3.89
CA VAL A 41 20.79 8.13 -4.29
C VAL A 41 19.91 7.30 -5.21
N LEU A 42 20.39 6.98 -6.40
CA LEU A 42 19.76 6.06 -7.33
C LEU A 42 20.42 4.68 -7.19
N PHE A 43 19.61 3.67 -6.86
CA PHE A 43 20.07 2.28 -6.75
C PHE A 43 19.91 1.59 -8.09
N GLU A 44 21.01 1.18 -8.72
CA GLU A 44 20.99 0.46 -9.99
C GLU A 44 20.60 -1.01 -9.85
N SER A 45 20.77 -1.57 -8.65
CA SER A 45 20.50 -2.99 -8.35
C SER A 45 19.78 -3.12 -7.02
N ALA A 46 18.47 -2.89 -7.03
CA ALA A 46 17.60 -3.11 -5.88
C ALA A 46 16.64 -4.28 -6.16
N PHE A 47 16.65 -5.30 -5.31
CA PHE A 47 15.87 -6.52 -5.48
C PHE A 47 14.85 -6.68 -4.36
N VAL A 48 13.63 -7.02 -4.74
CA VAL A 48 12.57 -7.39 -3.79
C VAL A 48 12.74 -8.84 -3.33
N GLN A 49 12.26 -9.15 -2.13
CA GLN A 49 12.29 -10.52 -1.59
C GLN A 49 11.25 -11.44 -2.26
N SER A 50 10.22 -10.87 -2.86
CA SER A 50 9.18 -11.60 -3.58
C SER A 50 8.56 -10.70 -4.65
N PRO A 51 8.20 -11.23 -5.82
CA PRO A 51 7.45 -10.48 -6.84
C PRO A 51 5.96 -10.35 -6.55
N VAL A 52 5.49 -10.87 -5.40
CA VAL A 52 4.07 -10.85 -4.98
C VAL A 52 3.87 -9.77 -3.94
N CYS A 53 2.77 -8.99 -4.06
CA CYS A 53 2.51 -7.78 -3.26
C CYS A 53 2.63 -8.00 -1.74
N GLY A 54 1.85 -8.90 -1.16
CA GLY A 54 1.81 -9.15 0.29
C GLY A 54 3.18 -9.57 0.85
N PRO A 55 3.80 -10.64 0.35
CA PRO A 55 5.14 -11.06 0.79
C PRO A 55 6.23 -10.00 0.64
N SER A 56 6.22 -9.27 -0.49
CA SER A 56 7.18 -8.18 -0.73
C SER A 56 7.01 -7.04 0.29
N ARG A 57 5.77 -6.65 0.55
CA ARG A 57 5.44 -5.60 1.52
C ARG A 57 5.74 -6.04 2.94
N ALA A 58 5.40 -7.29 3.31
CA ALA A 58 5.76 -7.87 4.61
C ALA A 58 7.28 -7.83 4.83
N SER A 59 8.07 -8.22 3.83
CA SER A 59 9.53 -8.12 3.89
C SER A 59 10.01 -6.68 4.06
N THR A 60 9.40 -5.73 3.34
CA THR A 60 9.74 -4.31 3.44
C THR A 60 9.43 -3.74 4.83
N TYR A 61 8.26 -4.08 5.40
CA TYR A 61 7.83 -3.56 6.69
C TYR A 61 8.55 -4.19 7.88
N THR A 62 8.91 -5.48 7.78
CA THR A 62 9.62 -6.20 8.84
C THR A 62 11.15 -6.12 8.75
N GLY A 63 11.68 -5.80 7.55
CA GLY A 63 13.11 -5.91 7.26
C GLY A 63 13.61 -7.37 7.19
N ARG A 64 12.70 -8.36 7.05
CA ARG A 64 13.01 -9.80 7.07
C ARG A 64 12.71 -10.46 5.73
N THR A 65 13.35 -11.60 5.48
CA THR A 65 13.08 -12.42 4.30
C THR A 65 11.73 -13.12 4.39
N VAL A 66 11.14 -13.48 3.25
CA VAL A 66 9.87 -14.23 3.19
C VAL A 66 9.95 -15.53 3.99
N PHE A 67 11.07 -16.24 3.90
CA PHE A 67 11.28 -17.45 4.69
C PHE A 67 11.24 -17.20 6.20
N SER A 68 11.71 -16.04 6.63
CA SER A 68 11.84 -15.69 8.04
C SER A 68 10.51 -15.25 8.66
N HIS A 69 9.70 -14.47 7.96
CA HIS A 69 8.40 -13.97 8.48
C HIS A 69 7.21 -14.86 8.09
N GLY A 70 7.37 -15.80 7.16
CA GLY A 70 6.38 -16.83 6.84
C GLY A 70 5.18 -16.38 5.99
N SER A 71 4.99 -15.09 5.71
CA SER A 71 3.92 -14.60 4.83
C SER A 71 4.33 -14.83 3.37
N THR A 72 3.98 -16.00 2.83
CA THR A 72 4.46 -16.51 1.53
C THR A 72 3.56 -16.16 0.35
N SER A 73 2.34 -15.70 0.60
CA SER A 73 1.39 -15.28 -0.43
C SER A 73 0.45 -14.19 0.10
N ASN A 74 -0.33 -13.56 -0.78
CA ASN A 74 -1.32 -12.55 -0.40
C ASN A 74 -2.41 -13.09 0.56
N GLN A 75 -2.55 -14.41 0.67
CA GLN A 75 -3.55 -15.06 1.53
C GLN A 75 -2.98 -15.55 2.86
N VAL A 76 -1.65 -15.51 3.01
CA VAL A 76 -0.99 -15.90 4.26
C VAL A 76 -0.72 -14.65 5.09
N PRO A 77 -1.35 -14.51 6.27
CA PRO A 77 -1.16 -13.34 7.10
C PRO A 77 0.27 -13.26 7.65
N LEU A 78 0.69 -12.04 7.95
CA LEU A 78 1.87 -11.84 8.79
C LEU A 78 1.48 -12.14 10.24
N PRO A 79 2.24 -12.99 10.97
CA PRO A 79 1.93 -13.30 12.36
C PRO A 79 1.88 -12.06 13.23
N ILE A 80 0.90 -12.00 14.14
CA ILE A 80 0.66 -10.83 15.00
C ILE A 80 1.85 -10.44 15.91
N GLY A 81 2.79 -11.30 16.13
CA GLY A 81 3.98 -11.03 16.92
C GLY A 81 5.15 -10.41 16.14
N GLU A 82 5.03 -10.30 14.83
CA GLU A 82 6.09 -9.70 14.00
C GLU A 82 6.13 -8.19 14.18
N LEU A 83 7.28 -7.69 14.64
CA LEU A 83 7.52 -6.25 14.75
C LEU A 83 7.83 -5.65 13.38
N MET A 84 7.20 -4.54 13.10
CA MET A 84 7.30 -3.84 11.82
C MET A 84 7.85 -2.44 12.00
N ILE A 85 8.20 -1.78 10.92
CA ILE A 85 8.76 -0.42 10.94
C ILE A 85 7.87 0.57 11.72
N GLY A 86 6.54 0.41 11.65
CA GLY A 86 5.60 1.22 12.42
C GLY A 86 5.80 1.07 13.92
N ASP A 87 6.01 -0.16 14.40
CA ASP A 87 6.22 -0.45 15.82
C ASP A 87 7.54 0.16 16.34
N TYR A 88 8.61 0.03 15.55
CA TYR A 88 9.92 0.58 15.93
C TYR A 88 9.90 2.12 15.98
N LEU A 89 9.34 2.75 14.96
CA LEU A 89 9.30 4.22 14.88
C LEU A 89 8.38 4.82 15.93
N SER A 90 7.26 4.16 16.23
CA SER A 90 6.34 4.60 17.30
C SER A 90 6.99 4.57 18.68
N LYS A 91 7.86 3.58 18.96
CA LYS A 91 8.65 3.53 20.20
C LYS A 91 9.60 4.73 20.34
N ASP A 92 10.07 5.27 19.24
CA ASP A 92 10.91 6.47 19.21
C ASP A 92 10.09 7.78 19.20
N GLY A 93 8.79 7.69 19.45
CA GLY A 93 7.87 8.82 19.49
C GLY A 93 7.51 9.42 18.14
N MET A 94 7.78 8.71 17.04
CA MET A 94 7.36 9.13 15.71
C MET A 94 5.92 8.65 15.45
N ARG A 95 5.10 9.53 14.92
CA ARG A 95 3.79 9.16 14.40
C ARG A 95 3.95 8.55 13.01
N VAL A 96 3.39 7.38 12.78
CA VAL A 96 3.56 6.62 11.54
C VAL A 96 2.21 6.37 10.91
N GLY A 97 1.91 7.06 9.83
CA GLY A 97 0.64 6.97 9.12
C GLY A 97 0.79 6.27 7.77
N VAL A 98 -0.27 5.62 7.31
CA VAL A 98 -0.35 5.00 5.99
C VAL A 98 -1.46 5.61 5.15
N VAL A 99 -1.14 5.86 3.87
CA VAL A 99 -2.08 6.26 2.82
C VAL A 99 -1.97 5.26 1.68
N GLY A 100 -3.10 4.72 1.25
CA GLY A 100 -3.17 3.75 0.15
C GLY A 100 -3.09 2.30 0.60
N LYS A 101 -2.30 1.49 -0.10
CA LYS A 101 -2.31 0.03 0.00
C LYS A 101 -1.24 -0.51 0.94
N THR A 102 -1.61 -1.38 1.88
CA THR A 102 -0.67 -2.24 2.62
C THR A 102 -0.67 -3.68 2.12
N HIS A 103 -1.79 -4.16 1.60
CA HIS A 103 -2.03 -5.53 1.15
C HIS A 103 -1.65 -6.57 2.21
N MET A 104 -1.90 -6.23 3.47
CA MET A 104 -1.66 -7.16 4.57
C MET A 104 -2.98 -7.84 4.95
N LYS A 105 -2.95 -9.17 4.97
CA LYS A 105 -4.06 -9.94 5.54
C LYS A 105 -3.88 -9.96 7.05
N PRO A 106 -4.90 -9.58 7.85
CA PRO A 106 -4.82 -9.66 9.30
C PRO A 106 -4.65 -11.12 9.77
N ASP A 107 -3.83 -11.34 10.79
CA ASP A 107 -3.75 -12.61 11.51
C ASP A 107 -4.93 -12.72 12.50
N GLU A 108 -6.12 -13.05 11.97
CA GLU A 108 -7.36 -13.12 12.75
C GLU A 108 -7.28 -14.15 13.89
N ASP A 109 -6.61 -15.25 13.65
CA ASP A 109 -6.44 -16.31 14.68
C ASP A 109 -5.51 -15.82 15.80
N GLY A 110 -4.43 -15.13 15.46
CA GLY A 110 -3.53 -14.51 16.42
C GLY A 110 -4.22 -13.42 17.23
N MET A 111 -4.98 -12.56 16.57
CA MET A 111 -5.77 -11.51 17.21
C MET A 111 -6.80 -12.10 18.17
N ALA A 112 -7.55 -13.13 17.77
CA ALA A 112 -8.53 -13.80 18.61
C ALA A 112 -7.90 -14.41 19.87
N ARG A 113 -6.74 -15.05 19.76
CA ARG A 113 -6.01 -15.59 20.92
C ARG A 113 -5.62 -14.51 21.95
N LEU A 114 -5.43 -13.27 21.49
CA LEU A 114 -5.09 -12.12 22.34
C LEU A 114 -6.30 -11.29 22.76
N GLY A 115 -7.52 -11.71 22.38
CA GLY A 115 -8.75 -10.97 22.66
C GLY A 115 -8.85 -9.63 21.89
N ILE A 116 -8.11 -9.50 20.80
CA ILE A 116 -8.13 -8.31 19.94
C ILE A 116 -9.18 -8.51 18.84
N THR A 117 -10.05 -7.52 18.66
CA THR A 117 -11.01 -7.49 17.55
C THR A 117 -10.65 -6.42 16.54
N LYS A 118 -10.97 -6.64 15.27
CA LYS A 118 -10.66 -5.73 14.16
C LYS A 118 -11.26 -4.33 14.32
N ASP A 119 -12.38 -4.23 15.02
CA ASP A 119 -13.12 -2.99 15.17
C ASP A 119 -12.59 -2.09 16.30
N THR A 120 -11.54 -2.53 16.98
CA THR A 120 -10.85 -1.75 18.00
C THR A 120 -9.70 -0.96 17.40
N GLU A 121 -9.30 0.14 18.04
CA GLU A 121 -8.15 0.94 17.62
C GLU A 121 -6.87 0.09 17.54
N ILE A 122 -6.62 -0.75 18.53
CA ILE A 122 -5.49 -1.70 18.51
C ILE A 122 -5.63 -2.68 17.36
N GLY A 123 -6.84 -3.22 17.12
CA GLY A 123 -7.10 -4.15 16.03
C GLY A 123 -6.82 -3.55 14.66
N LEU A 124 -7.18 -2.29 14.46
CA LEU A 124 -6.86 -1.55 13.23
C LEU A 124 -5.36 -1.39 13.04
N ILE A 125 -4.64 -0.92 14.06
CA ILE A 125 -3.18 -0.70 13.97
C ILE A 125 -2.45 -2.02 13.73
N VAL A 126 -2.80 -3.07 14.44
CA VAL A 126 -2.19 -4.41 14.29
C VAL A 126 -2.45 -4.99 12.91
N SER A 127 -3.64 -4.75 12.33
CA SER A 127 -3.99 -5.18 10.98
C SER A 127 -3.28 -4.40 9.88
N GLU A 128 -2.74 -3.22 10.20
CA GLU A 128 -2.14 -2.27 9.28
C GLU A 128 -0.64 -2.07 9.51
N PRO A 129 0.15 -3.11 9.65
CA PRO A 129 1.57 -3.18 10.04
C PRO A 129 2.07 -2.10 11.02
N GLY A 130 1.31 -1.85 12.11
CA GLY A 130 1.69 -0.83 13.09
C GLY A 130 1.52 0.61 12.61
N PHE A 131 0.80 0.82 11.50
CA PHE A 131 0.54 2.16 10.96
C PHE A 131 -0.83 2.68 11.38
N GLU A 132 -0.93 3.99 11.60
CA GLU A 132 -2.22 4.66 11.68
C GLU A 132 -2.83 4.78 10.28
N PRO A 133 -4.00 4.18 10.00
CA PRO A 133 -4.61 4.26 8.68
C PRO A 133 -5.30 5.63 8.49
N TYR A 134 -4.84 6.42 7.51
CA TYR A 134 -5.46 7.70 7.14
C TYR A 134 -6.45 7.56 6.00
N VAL A 135 -5.96 7.11 4.86
CA VAL A 135 -6.75 6.88 3.65
C VAL A 135 -6.34 5.54 3.11
N ARG A 136 -7.16 4.52 3.35
CA ARG A 136 -6.85 3.14 2.99
C ARG A 136 -7.61 2.71 1.74
N ASP A 137 -6.89 2.11 0.81
CA ASP A 137 -7.46 1.39 -0.32
C ASP A 137 -6.44 0.36 -0.82
N ASP A 138 -6.83 -0.91 -0.84
CA ASP A 138 -5.98 -2.00 -1.33
C ASP A 138 -6.17 -2.28 -2.84
N GLY A 139 -6.90 -1.41 -3.54
CA GLY A 139 -7.15 -1.49 -4.96
C GLY A 139 -8.40 -2.30 -5.30
N LEU A 140 -8.38 -2.94 -6.46
CA LEU A 140 -9.48 -3.75 -6.97
C LEU A 140 -9.91 -4.86 -6.03
N HIS A 141 -11.14 -4.77 -5.56
CA HIS A 141 -11.78 -5.84 -4.81
C HIS A 141 -12.89 -6.45 -5.69
N PRO A 142 -12.96 -7.79 -5.85
CA PRO A 142 -14.07 -8.44 -6.51
C PRO A 142 -15.40 -8.03 -5.86
N ALA A 143 -16.44 -7.84 -6.67
CA ALA A 143 -17.74 -7.34 -6.23
C ALA A 143 -18.42 -8.15 -5.10
N ASN A 144 -17.98 -9.39 -4.90
CA ASN A 144 -18.46 -10.29 -3.86
C ASN A 144 -17.68 -10.22 -2.53
N GLN A 145 -16.63 -9.41 -2.44
CA GLN A 145 -15.90 -9.25 -1.20
C GLN A 145 -16.51 -8.12 -0.37
N LYS A 146 -16.77 -8.39 0.92
CA LYS A 146 -17.34 -7.42 1.89
C LYS A 146 -16.51 -6.12 2.07
N GLN A 147 -15.34 -6.06 1.45
CA GLN A 147 -14.44 -4.89 1.45
C GLN A 147 -14.81 -3.83 0.40
N ASN A 148 -15.79 -4.10 -0.48
CA ASN A 148 -16.39 -3.08 -1.36
C ASN A 148 -17.23 -2.09 -0.55
N ASN A 149 -16.66 -1.58 0.51
CA ASN A 149 -17.38 -0.72 1.40
C ASN A 149 -17.33 0.70 0.81
N LYS A 150 -18.52 1.23 0.46
CA LYS A 150 -18.71 2.64 0.12
C LYS A 150 -18.17 3.62 1.19
N ASN A 151 -17.81 3.08 2.37
CA ASN A 151 -17.19 3.85 3.45
C ASN A 151 -15.65 3.92 3.36
N LEU A 152 -14.99 3.21 2.42
CA LEU A 152 -13.57 3.43 2.17
C LEU A 152 -13.34 4.87 1.72
N SER A 153 -12.29 5.47 2.24
CA SER A 153 -11.99 6.89 2.01
C SER A 153 -11.86 7.22 0.52
N TYR A 154 -11.31 6.31 -0.27
CA TYR A 154 -11.18 6.48 -1.72
C TYR A 154 -12.54 6.42 -2.41
N ASN A 155 -13.41 5.47 -2.05
CA ASN A 155 -14.77 5.39 -2.57
C ASN A 155 -15.61 6.62 -2.19
N GLN A 156 -15.44 7.16 -0.99
CA GLN A 156 -16.07 8.43 -0.60
C GLN A 156 -15.59 9.60 -1.44
N TRP A 157 -14.31 9.64 -1.77
CA TRP A 157 -13.74 10.65 -2.66
C TRP A 157 -14.28 10.50 -4.09
N LEU A 158 -14.35 9.27 -4.63
CA LEU A 158 -14.97 9.01 -5.94
C LEU A 158 -16.45 9.44 -5.98
N ASN A 159 -17.23 9.15 -4.92
CA ASN A 159 -18.60 9.62 -4.80
C ASN A 159 -18.69 11.16 -4.89
N LYS A 160 -17.77 11.89 -4.25
CA LYS A 160 -17.72 13.35 -4.35
C LYS A 160 -17.39 13.84 -5.76
N LEU A 161 -16.74 13.03 -6.58
CA LEU A 161 -16.47 13.29 -7.99
C LEU A 161 -17.64 12.90 -8.91
N GLY A 162 -18.74 12.33 -8.37
CA GLY A 162 -19.92 11.95 -9.13
C GLY A 162 -19.98 10.49 -9.57
N TYR A 163 -19.05 9.64 -9.14
CA TYR A 163 -19.11 8.19 -9.37
C TYR A 163 -19.96 7.53 -8.32
N GLU A 164 -21.24 7.33 -8.62
CA GLU A 164 -22.26 6.83 -7.70
C GLU A 164 -22.40 5.31 -7.76
N GLY A 165 -23.08 4.73 -6.75
CA GLY A 165 -23.45 3.32 -6.67
C GLY A 165 -22.93 2.62 -5.42
N GLU A 166 -23.19 1.32 -5.33
CA GLU A 166 -22.71 0.48 -4.21
C GLU A 166 -21.18 0.35 -4.21
N ASN A 167 -20.56 0.47 -5.39
CA ASN A 167 -19.13 0.48 -5.57
C ASN A 167 -18.70 1.60 -6.52
N PRO A 168 -18.40 2.80 -6.01
CA PRO A 168 -17.97 3.94 -6.81
C PRO A 168 -16.73 3.67 -7.65
N TRP A 169 -15.86 2.76 -7.18
CA TRP A 169 -14.67 2.33 -7.91
C TRP A 169 -15.04 1.61 -9.22
N ASN A 170 -16.03 0.69 -9.20
CA ASN A 170 -16.51 0.03 -10.41
C ASN A 170 -17.17 1.02 -11.37
N SER A 171 -17.93 1.97 -10.84
CA SER A 171 -18.54 3.03 -11.65
C SER A 171 -17.47 3.83 -12.38
N TRP A 172 -16.42 4.24 -11.66
CA TRP A 172 -15.28 4.94 -12.23
C TRP A 172 -14.53 4.07 -13.26
N ALA A 173 -14.18 2.82 -12.92
CA ALA A 173 -13.47 1.92 -13.81
C ALA A 173 -14.24 1.67 -15.11
N ASN A 174 -15.55 1.43 -15.01
CA ASN A 174 -16.41 1.23 -16.18
C ASN A 174 -16.53 2.51 -17.04
N SER A 175 -16.50 3.70 -16.43
CA SER A 175 -16.52 4.96 -17.17
C SER A 175 -15.20 5.27 -17.89
N ALA A 176 -14.11 4.67 -17.45
CA ALA A 176 -12.80 4.80 -18.10
C ALA A 176 -12.65 3.92 -19.34
N GLU A 177 -13.50 2.91 -19.50
CA GLU A 177 -13.63 2.10 -20.71
C GLU A 177 -14.61 2.80 -21.66
N GLY A 178 -14.14 3.74 -22.48
CA GLY A 178 -14.93 4.32 -23.56
C GLY A 178 -15.34 3.23 -24.59
N GLU A 179 -16.37 3.49 -25.38
CA GLU A 179 -16.92 2.57 -26.40
C GLU A 179 -15.87 2.02 -27.40
N ASN A 180 -14.68 2.63 -27.46
CA ASN A 180 -13.57 2.24 -28.33
C ASN A 180 -12.30 1.84 -27.59
N GLY A 181 -12.36 1.52 -26.30
CA GLY A 181 -11.17 1.20 -25.52
C GLY A 181 -10.24 2.40 -25.28
N GLU A 182 -10.70 3.61 -25.52
CA GLU A 182 -9.98 4.82 -25.20
C GLU A 182 -10.02 5.05 -23.68
N ILE A 183 -8.84 5.09 -23.07
CA ILE A 183 -8.69 5.53 -21.67
C ILE A 183 -9.05 7.02 -21.67
N LEU A 184 -10.26 7.34 -21.19
CA LEU A 184 -10.65 8.72 -21.00
C LEU A 184 -9.72 9.34 -19.95
N SER A 185 -8.83 10.22 -20.43
CA SER A 185 -7.85 10.94 -19.63
C SER A 185 -8.56 11.88 -18.65
N GLY A 186 -8.83 11.39 -17.48
CA GLY A 186 -9.38 12.17 -16.36
C GLY A 186 -8.45 12.20 -15.15
N TRP A 187 -7.13 12.16 -15.39
CA TRP A 187 -6.10 12.17 -14.34
C TRP A 187 -5.35 13.49 -14.29
#